data_89c772106c1d9fb1731d8eef58a8738f
#
_entry.id   89c772106c1d9fb1731d8eef58a8738f
#
_cell.length_a   1.000
_cell.length_b   1.000
_cell.length_c   1.000
_cell.angle_alpha   90.00
_cell.angle_beta   90.00
_cell.angle_gamma   90.00
#
_symmetry.space_group_name_H-M   'P 1'
#
loop_
_entity.id
_entity.type
_entity.pdbx_description
1 polymer ?
#
loop_
_entity_poly.entity_id
_entity_poly.type
_entity_poly.pdbx_seq_one_letter_code
_entity_poly.pdbx_strand_id
1 'polypeptide(L)'
;MRVNSLALLSIVLTGMTGQASPPGRLVEKHPALLPLAPEEAIKHIRLPSGFRLELVLSEPQIREPVAIAWDGNGRMFVAEMRGYMQDIDGTGAQDPVGRMSLHEDTNGDG
;
A
#
# COMPACT_ATOMS: atom_id res chain seq x y z
N MET A 1 46.77 68.75 20.87
CA MET A 1 45.44 68.78 20.21
C MET A 1 44.95 67.37 20.07
N ARG A 2 43.98 66.96 20.91
CA ARG A 2 43.48 65.57 21.01
C ARG A 2 42.20 65.47 20.22
N VAL A 3 42.09 64.56 19.30
CA VAL A 3 40.82 64.15 18.66
C VAL A 3 40.51 62.73 18.99
N ASN A 4 39.53 62.62 19.85
CA ASN A 4 38.94 61.31 20.19
C ASN A 4 37.94 60.95 19.06
N SER A 5 38.21 59.87 18.37
CA SER A 5 37.26 59.29 17.42
C SER A 5 36.51 58.13 18.14
N LEU A 6 35.22 58.35 18.46
CA LEU A 6 34.33 57.33 18.97
C LEU A 6 33.77 56.56 17.80
N ALA A 7 34.17 55.32 17.63
CA ALA A 7 33.54 54.44 16.65
C ALA A 7 32.29 53.80 17.29
N LEU A 8 31.11 54.16 16.78
CA LEU A 8 29.87 53.49 17.13
C LEU A 8 29.76 52.17 16.35
N LEU A 9 29.84 51.07 17.07
CA LEU A 9 29.59 49.74 16.51
C LEU A 9 28.07 49.48 16.53
N SER A 10 27.40 49.63 15.39
CA SER A 10 25.99 49.28 15.23
C SER A 10 25.87 47.76 14.99
N ILE A 11 25.38 47.04 16.00
CA ILE A 11 25.01 45.62 15.87
C ILE A 11 23.64 45.58 15.17
N VAL A 12 23.62 45.19 13.90
CA VAL A 12 22.36 44.86 13.20
C VAL A 12 21.94 43.47 13.60
N LEU A 13 20.92 43.37 14.46
CA LEU A 13 20.27 42.11 14.82
C LEU A 13 19.33 41.74 13.68
N THR A 14 19.80 40.90 12.76
CA THR A 14 18.95 40.33 11.69
C THR A 14 17.99 39.32 12.32
N GLY A 15 16.74 39.73 12.51
CA GLY A 15 15.68 38.80 12.97
C GLY A 15 15.47 37.71 11.94
N MET A 16 15.73 36.46 12.34
CA MET A 16 15.29 35.27 11.60
C MET A 16 13.76 35.24 11.65
N THR A 17 13.12 35.69 10.60
CA THR A 17 11.70 35.46 10.37
C THR A 17 11.55 33.95 10.11
N GLY A 18 11.06 33.22 11.11
CA GLY A 18 10.67 31.83 10.95
C GLY A 18 9.64 31.74 9.83
N GLN A 19 10.03 31.12 8.70
CA GLN A 19 9.07 30.76 7.67
C GLN A 19 8.07 29.77 8.27
N ALA A 20 6.84 30.23 8.46
CA ALA A 20 5.75 29.30 8.76
C ALA A 20 5.64 28.28 7.62
N SER A 21 5.71 27.01 7.96
CA SER A 21 5.44 25.94 6.99
C SER A 21 4.07 26.19 6.34
N PRO A 22 3.92 25.98 5.03
CA PRO A 22 2.64 26.14 4.38
C PRO A 22 1.62 25.22 5.08
N PRO A 23 0.36 25.66 5.24
CA PRO A 23 -0.68 24.82 5.84
C PRO A 23 -0.71 23.50 5.09
N GLY A 24 -0.59 22.39 5.84
CA GLY A 24 -0.59 21.05 5.28
C GLY A 24 -1.76 20.92 4.32
N ARG A 25 -1.47 20.46 3.08
CA ARG A 25 -2.49 20.17 2.08
C ARG A 25 -3.52 19.27 2.75
N LEU A 26 -4.74 19.76 2.92
CA LEU A 26 -5.83 18.94 3.43
C LEU A 26 -5.94 17.74 2.50
N VAL A 27 -5.61 16.57 3.02
CA VAL A 27 -5.85 15.32 2.30
C VAL A 27 -7.37 15.20 2.22
N GLU A 28 -7.88 15.41 1.03
CA GLU A 28 -9.31 15.24 0.76
C GLU A 28 -9.64 13.78 1.10
N LYS A 29 -10.49 13.58 2.10
CA LYS A 29 -10.89 12.25 2.52
C LYS A 29 -11.78 11.69 1.42
N HIS A 30 -11.18 10.95 0.49
CA HIS A 30 -11.96 10.23 -0.50
C HIS A 30 -12.91 9.26 0.21
N PRO A 31 -14.15 9.12 -0.27
CA PRO A 31 -15.05 8.10 0.26
C PRO A 31 -14.35 6.74 0.17
N ALA A 32 -14.52 5.91 1.20
CA ALA A 32 -13.97 4.56 1.18
C ALA A 32 -14.53 3.83 -0.04
N LEU A 33 -13.64 3.41 -0.94
CA LEU A 33 -14.02 2.56 -2.05
C LEU A 33 -14.39 1.19 -1.47
N LEU A 34 -15.62 0.76 -1.70
CA LEU A 34 -16.03 -0.58 -1.34
C LEU A 34 -15.36 -1.59 -2.29
N PRO A 35 -14.98 -2.77 -1.79
CA PRO A 35 -14.48 -3.83 -2.64
C PRO A 35 -15.52 -4.18 -3.71
N LEU A 36 -15.05 -4.38 -4.93
CA LEU A 36 -15.89 -4.87 -6.03
C LEU A 36 -16.07 -6.39 -5.92
N ALA A 37 -17.21 -6.89 -6.38
CA ALA A 37 -17.35 -8.32 -6.60
C ALA A 37 -16.29 -8.82 -7.61
N PRO A 38 -15.78 -10.05 -7.47
CA PRO A 38 -14.69 -10.55 -8.30
C PRO A 38 -14.96 -10.42 -9.80
N GLU A 39 -16.17 -10.75 -10.24
CA GLU A 39 -16.60 -10.68 -11.64
C GLU A 39 -16.68 -9.24 -12.16
N GLU A 40 -16.92 -8.29 -11.27
CA GLU A 40 -16.92 -6.87 -11.63
C GLU A 40 -15.50 -6.31 -11.65
N ALA A 41 -14.66 -6.74 -10.72
CA ALA A 41 -13.25 -6.30 -10.65
C ALA A 41 -12.49 -6.59 -11.94
N ILE A 42 -12.72 -7.76 -12.56
CA ILE A 42 -12.10 -8.15 -13.84
C ILE A 42 -12.35 -7.12 -14.93
N LYS A 43 -13.54 -6.53 -15.01
CA LYS A 43 -13.92 -5.57 -16.06
C LYS A 43 -13.18 -4.24 -15.96
N HIS A 44 -12.59 -3.93 -14.80
CA HIS A 44 -11.83 -2.71 -14.58
C HIS A 44 -10.33 -2.87 -14.88
N ILE A 45 -9.87 -4.07 -15.22
CA ILE A 45 -8.47 -4.35 -15.55
C ILE A 45 -8.27 -4.22 -17.04
N ARG A 46 -7.34 -3.36 -17.46
CA ARG A 46 -6.99 -3.17 -18.86
C ARG A 46 -5.86 -4.10 -19.26
N LEU A 47 -6.07 -4.88 -20.28
CA LEU A 47 -5.08 -5.81 -20.81
C LEU A 47 -4.57 -5.36 -22.18
N PRO A 48 -3.34 -5.69 -22.55
CA PRO A 48 -2.86 -5.59 -23.91
C PRO A 48 -3.69 -6.47 -24.86
N SER A 49 -3.68 -6.13 -26.17
CA SER A 49 -4.34 -6.94 -27.18
C SER A 49 -3.76 -8.38 -27.22
N GLY A 50 -4.62 -9.37 -27.34
CA GLY A 50 -4.25 -10.79 -27.37
C GLY A 50 -4.18 -11.47 -26.00
N PHE A 51 -4.43 -10.74 -24.90
CA PHE A 51 -4.53 -11.31 -23.56
C PHE A 51 -5.97 -11.31 -23.07
N ARG A 52 -6.31 -12.28 -22.25
CA ARG A 52 -7.57 -12.35 -21.49
C ARG A 52 -7.27 -12.55 -20.01
N LEU A 53 -8.18 -12.10 -19.16
CA LEU A 53 -8.14 -12.32 -17.73
C LEU A 53 -9.19 -13.35 -17.37
N GLU A 54 -8.81 -14.31 -16.58
CA GLU A 54 -9.70 -15.34 -16.02
C GLU A 54 -9.72 -15.24 -14.52
N LEU A 55 -10.89 -15.38 -13.92
CA LEU A 55 -11.04 -15.49 -12.49
C LEU A 55 -10.83 -16.95 -12.09
N VAL A 56 -9.73 -17.25 -11.42
CA VAL A 56 -9.43 -18.62 -10.96
C VAL A 56 -9.92 -18.83 -9.53
N LEU A 57 -9.55 -17.92 -8.62
CA LEU A 57 -9.94 -17.97 -7.20
C LEU A 57 -10.20 -16.56 -6.69
N SER A 58 -11.10 -16.48 -5.71
CA SER A 58 -11.41 -15.24 -4.99
C SER A 58 -11.73 -15.52 -3.53
N GLU A 59 -11.99 -14.48 -2.76
CA GLU A 59 -12.57 -14.64 -1.42
C GLU A 59 -13.98 -15.26 -1.53
N PRO A 60 -14.33 -16.14 -0.62
CA PRO A 60 -13.62 -16.55 0.61
C PRO A 60 -12.68 -17.74 0.46
N GLN A 61 -12.48 -18.30 -0.72
CA GLN A 61 -11.63 -19.48 -0.95
C GLN A 61 -10.18 -19.20 -0.58
N ILE A 62 -9.66 -18.02 -0.99
CA ILE A 62 -8.34 -17.51 -0.60
C ILE A 62 -8.48 -16.13 0.04
N ARG A 63 -7.50 -15.75 0.89
CA ARG A 63 -7.40 -14.40 1.45
C ARG A 63 -5.95 -13.96 1.47
N GLU A 64 -5.70 -12.71 1.04
CA GLU A 64 -4.39 -12.08 1.11
C GLU A 64 -3.27 -12.97 0.53
N PRO A 65 -3.41 -13.44 -0.73
CA PRO A 65 -2.42 -14.27 -1.37
C PRO A 65 -1.13 -13.47 -1.62
N VAL A 66 0.02 -14.05 -1.25
CA VAL A 66 1.34 -13.43 -1.42
C VAL A 66 2.26 -14.21 -2.35
N ALA A 67 1.99 -15.50 -2.57
CA ALA A 67 2.73 -16.32 -3.52
C ALA A 67 1.85 -17.45 -4.05
N ILE A 68 2.13 -17.84 -5.28
CA ILE A 68 1.46 -18.95 -5.98
C ILE A 68 2.54 -19.83 -6.60
N ALA A 69 2.32 -21.15 -6.54
CA ALA A 69 3.15 -22.14 -7.22
C ALA A 69 2.28 -23.30 -7.70
N TRP A 70 2.69 -23.93 -8.80
CA TRP A 70 2.04 -25.14 -9.31
C TRP A 70 2.97 -26.33 -9.16
N ASP A 71 2.38 -27.50 -8.89
CA ASP A 71 3.11 -28.76 -8.96
C ASP A 71 3.01 -29.39 -10.36
N GLY A 72 3.70 -30.51 -10.55
CA GLY A 72 3.71 -31.24 -11.81
C GLY A 72 2.36 -31.86 -12.23
N ASN A 73 1.36 -31.85 -11.35
CA ASN A 73 0.01 -32.34 -11.61
C ASN A 73 -1.00 -31.21 -11.90
N GLY A 74 -0.53 -29.95 -11.96
CA GLY A 74 -1.38 -28.80 -12.21
C GLY A 74 -2.14 -28.28 -10.99
N ARG A 75 -1.81 -28.76 -9.77
CA ARG A 75 -2.42 -28.27 -8.55
C ARG A 75 -1.75 -26.96 -8.11
N MET A 76 -2.52 -26.00 -7.65
CA MET A 76 -2.06 -24.68 -7.26
C MET A 76 -1.90 -24.58 -5.74
N PHE A 77 -0.72 -24.22 -5.29
CA PHE A 77 -0.43 -23.85 -3.91
C PHE A 77 -0.48 -22.34 -3.76
N VAL A 78 -1.20 -21.87 -2.76
CA VAL A 78 -1.32 -20.45 -2.45
C VAL A 78 -0.84 -20.19 -1.03
N ALA A 79 0.17 -19.34 -0.87
CA ALA A 79 0.60 -18.85 0.43
C ALA A 79 -0.22 -17.59 0.77
N GLU A 80 -0.85 -17.60 1.93
CA GLU A 80 -1.73 -16.54 2.41
C GLU A 80 -1.17 -15.91 3.69
N MET A 81 -0.97 -14.59 3.67
CA MET A 81 -0.38 -13.82 4.78
C MET A 81 -1.46 -13.05 5.55
N ARG A 82 -2.42 -13.76 6.11
CA ARG A 82 -3.69 -13.25 6.66
C ARG A 82 -3.58 -12.30 7.85
N GLY A 83 -2.44 -12.26 8.54
CA GLY A 83 -2.23 -11.40 9.70
C GLY A 83 -1.32 -10.21 9.43
N TYR A 84 -0.77 -10.08 8.22
CA TYR A 84 0.24 -9.06 7.93
C TYR A 84 -0.40 -7.70 7.66
N MET A 85 -0.01 -6.71 8.48
CA MET A 85 -0.37 -5.29 8.31
C MET A 85 -1.87 -5.03 8.08
N GLN A 86 -2.71 -5.65 8.88
CA GLN A 86 -4.17 -5.47 8.81
C GLN A 86 -4.60 -4.06 9.24
N ASP A 87 -3.75 -3.37 10.00
CA ASP A 87 -3.88 -1.97 10.38
C ASP A 87 -2.52 -1.28 10.37
N ILE A 88 -2.51 0.04 10.59
CA ILE A 88 -1.30 0.86 10.58
C ILE A 88 -0.33 0.51 11.72
N ASP A 89 -0.81 -0.06 12.80
CA ASP A 89 -0.03 -0.45 13.96
C ASP A 89 0.51 -1.88 13.83
N GLY A 90 0.11 -2.62 12.79
CA GLY A 90 0.50 -4.01 12.56
C GLY A 90 -0.06 -4.96 13.61
N THR A 91 -1.23 -4.66 14.17
CA THR A 91 -1.89 -5.50 15.19
C THR A 91 -2.13 -6.89 14.61
N GLY A 92 -1.73 -7.93 15.36
CA GLY A 92 -1.87 -9.31 14.94
C GLY A 92 -0.86 -9.80 13.88
N ALA A 93 0.11 -8.96 13.45
CA ALA A 93 1.10 -9.37 12.44
C ALA A 93 1.99 -10.54 12.88
N GLN A 94 2.09 -10.80 14.19
CA GLN A 94 2.83 -11.94 14.75
C GLN A 94 1.94 -13.15 15.04
N ASP A 95 0.63 -13.04 14.82
CA ASP A 95 -0.29 -14.14 15.06
C ASP A 95 -0.12 -15.22 13.97
N PRO A 96 -0.14 -16.52 14.33
CA PRO A 96 0.06 -17.62 13.40
C PRO A 96 -1.22 -17.90 12.58
N VAL A 97 -1.76 -16.90 11.88
CA VAL A 97 -3.00 -16.98 11.11
C VAL A 97 -2.78 -17.15 9.61
N GLY A 98 -1.53 -17.06 9.15
CA GLY A 98 -1.14 -17.36 7.78
C GLY A 98 -1.40 -18.82 7.44
N ARG A 99 -1.60 -19.13 6.16
CA ARG A 99 -1.82 -20.51 5.74
C ARG A 99 -1.23 -20.78 4.34
N MET A 100 -0.97 -22.06 4.09
CA MET A 100 -0.74 -22.61 2.76
C MET A 100 -1.98 -23.40 2.36
N SER A 101 -2.63 -23.03 1.27
CA SER A 101 -3.78 -23.77 0.72
C SER A 101 -3.40 -24.48 -0.58
N LEU A 102 -4.05 -25.61 -0.84
CA LEU A 102 -3.92 -26.38 -2.07
C LEU A 102 -5.27 -26.33 -2.80
N HIS A 103 -5.22 -25.99 -4.06
CA HIS A 103 -6.38 -25.92 -4.94
C HIS A 103 -6.16 -26.82 -6.14
N GLU A 104 -7.22 -27.51 -6.54
CA GLU A 104 -7.23 -28.43 -7.66
C GLU A 104 -8.47 -28.17 -8.50
N ASP A 105 -8.29 -27.99 -9.79
CA ASP A 105 -9.38 -27.94 -10.75
C ASP A 105 -9.86 -29.37 -10.99
N THR A 106 -11.00 -29.73 -10.39
CA THR A 106 -11.54 -31.10 -10.44
C THR A 106 -12.56 -31.30 -11.56
N ASN A 107 -13.03 -30.23 -12.17
CA ASN A 107 -14.04 -30.25 -13.24
C ASN A 107 -13.49 -29.77 -14.60
N GLY A 108 -12.28 -29.24 -14.64
CA GLY A 108 -11.60 -28.82 -15.86
C GLY A 108 -12.13 -27.49 -16.43
N ASP A 109 -12.69 -26.62 -15.56
CA ASP A 109 -13.18 -25.31 -16.01
C ASP A 109 -12.14 -24.17 -15.85
N GLY A 110 -10.98 -24.48 -15.30
CA GLY A 110 -9.91 -23.53 -14.97
C GLY A 110 -10.09 -22.92 -13.60
#